data_de291a1510190d49392939ad462c5224
#
_entry.id   de291a1510190d49392939ad462c5224
#
_cell.length_a   1.000
_cell.length_b   1.000
_cell.length_c   1.000
_cell.angle_alpha   90.00
_cell.angle_beta   90.00
_cell.angle_gamma   90.00
#
_symmetry.space_group_name_H-M   'P 1'
#
loop_
_entity.id
_entity.type
_entity.pdbx_description
1 polymer ?
#
loop_
_entity_poly.entity_id
_entity_poly.type
_entity_poly.pdbx_seq_one_letter_code
_entity_poly.pdbx_strand_id
1 'polypeptide(L)'
;MAQGKYSIIEDAAIVTSGEHIEWIGPQAEQPAYDHTNVVDLGGAWVTPGLIDCHTHTVFGGNRSGEFEQRLQGVSYAEIAAAGGGIASTVRATRAASEDQLFASAEQRLKRLLRDGVTTVEIKSGYGLDLASERKILRVIRRLGAVLPVTVRSTCLAA
;
A
#
# COMPACT_ATOMS: atom_id res chain seq x y z
N MET A 1 23.32 -2.95 21.09
CA MET A 1 22.55 -1.98 20.25
C MET A 1 23.54 -1.35 19.28
N ALA A 2 23.32 -1.46 18.00
CA ALA A 2 24.19 -0.86 17.00
C ALA A 2 24.25 0.66 17.17
N GLN A 3 25.44 1.19 17.41
CA GLN A 3 25.69 2.63 17.57
C GLN A 3 26.03 3.22 16.20
N GLY A 4 25.05 3.34 15.32
CA GLY A 4 25.21 4.01 14.03
C GLY A 4 24.04 4.94 13.75
N LYS A 5 24.25 5.89 12.84
CA LYS A 5 23.23 6.92 12.48
C LYS A 5 21.89 6.30 12.00
N TYR A 6 21.89 5.01 11.60
CA TYR A 6 20.71 4.26 11.13
C TYR A 6 20.62 2.85 11.75
N SER A 7 21.36 2.58 12.84
CA SER A 7 21.40 1.23 13.46
C SER A 7 21.72 0.11 12.46
N ILE A 8 22.67 0.36 11.56
CA ILE A 8 23.12 -0.63 10.56
C ILE A 8 23.85 -1.75 11.28
N ILE A 9 23.53 -2.98 10.94
CA ILE A 9 24.27 -4.20 11.36
C ILE A 9 24.91 -4.76 10.10
N GLU A 10 26.23 -4.79 10.06
CA GLU A 10 27.01 -5.37 8.95
C GLU A 10 27.15 -6.87 9.15
N ASP A 11 27.30 -7.61 8.04
CA ASP A 11 27.38 -9.09 8.04
C ASP A 11 26.29 -9.73 8.92
N ALA A 12 25.07 -9.24 8.76
CA ALA A 12 23.94 -9.58 9.62
C ALA A 12 23.30 -10.92 9.26
N ALA A 13 22.77 -11.59 10.29
CA ALA A 13 21.81 -12.66 10.11
C ALA A 13 20.49 -12.32 10.86
N ILE A 14 19.38 -12.85 10.33
CA ILE A 14 18.07 -12.75 10.93
C ILE A 14 17.53 -14.16 11.10
N VAL A 15 17.13 -14.52 12.31
CA VAL A 15 16.48 -15.79 12.61
C VAL A 15 15.00 -15.55 12.81
N THR A 16 14.18 -16.31 12.11
CA THR A 16 12.71 -16.23 12.20
C THR A 16 12.13 -17.58 12.58
N SER A 17 11.05 -17.56 13.35
CA SER A 17 10.21 -18.72 13.63
C SER A 17 8.75 -18.34 13.36
N GLY A 18 8.16 -19.01 12.35
CA GLY A 18 6.84 -18.61 11.86
C GLY A 18 6.83 -17.15 11.38
N GLU A 19 6.01 -16.33 12.00
CA GLU A 19 5.83 -14.89 11.65
C GLU A 19 6.68 -13.94 12.53
N HIS A 20 7.55 -14.47 13.39
CA HIS A 20 8.30 -13.68 14.35
C HIS A 20 9.80 -13.71 14.07
N ILE A 21 10.45 -12.57 14.31
CA ILE A 21 11.91 -12.47 14.37
C ILE A 21 12.32 -12.88 15.78
N GLU A 22 13.11 -13.95 15.90
CA GLU A 22 13.63 -14.42 17.19
C GLU A 22 14.96 -13.77 17.52
N TRP A 23 15.78 -13.50 16.50
CA TRP A 23 17.08 -12.88 16.68
C TRP A 23 17.50 -12.09 15.43
N ILE A 24 18.25 -11.02 15.65
CA ILE A 24 18.92 -10.24 14.61
C ILE A 24 20.23 -9.68 15.15
N GLY A 25 21.32 -9.85 14.42
CA GLY A 25 22.64 -9.36 14.81
C GLY A 25 23.72 -9.73 13.81
N PRO A 26 25.01 -9.45 14.14
CA PRO A 26 26.11 -9.92 13.32
C PRO A 26 26.12 -11.44 13.23
N GLN A 27 26.32 -12.01 12.06
CA GLN A 27 26.27 -13.47 11.85
C GLN A 27 27.23 -14.23 12.77
N ALA A 28 28.41 -13.66 13.07
CA ALA A 28 29.39 -14.25 13.97
C ALA A 28 28.91 -14.39 15.44
N GLU A 29 27.91 -13.64 15.83
CA GLU A 29 27.32 -13.63 17.18
C GLU A 29 26.01 -14.43 17.25
N GLN A 30 25.62 -15.07 16.14
CA GLN A 30 24.36 -15.80 16.07
C GLN A 30 24.36 -16.96 17.08
N PRO A 31 23.37 -17.06 17.96
CA PRO A 31 23.17 -18.21 18.82
C PRO A 31 22.97 -19.50 18.01
N ALA A 32 23.26 -20.62 18.60
CA ALA A 32 23.00 -21.93 17.97
C ALA A 32 21.48 -22.13 17.83
N TYR A 33 21.02 -22.30 16.63
CA TYR A 33 19.63 -22.65 16.29
C TYR A 33 19.60 -23.93 15.47
N ASP A 34 18.56 -24.71 15.61
CA ASP A 34 18.27 -25.83 14.73
C ASP A 34 17.54 -25.30 13.48
N HIS A 35 18.32 -24.98 12.47
CA HIS A 35 17.80 -24.37 11.25
C HIS A 35 17.22 -25.42 10.31
N THR A 36 15.97 -25.23 9.90
CA THR A 36 15.34 -26.06 8.87
C THR A 36 15.54 -25.49 7.46
N ASN A 37 15.78 -24.19 7.34
CA ASN A 37 16.02 -23.52 6.06
C ASN A 37 16.96 -22.31 6.27
N VAL A 38 17.95 -22.18 5.39
CA VAL A 38 18.87 -21.04 5.36
C VAL A 38 18.81 -20.40 3.98
N VAL A 39 18.59 -19.10 3.93
CA VAL A 39 18.54 -18.31 2.70
C VAL A 39 19.70 -17.33 2.71
N ASP A 40 20.63 -17.50 1.78
CA ASP A 40 21.70 -16.53 1.54
C ASP A 40 21.17 -15.42 0.63
N LEU A 41 21.24 -14.18 1.10
CA LEU A 41 20.79 -13.00 0.37
C LEU A 41 21.91 -12.36 -0.47
N GLY A 42 23.10 -12.95 -0.50
CA GLY A 42 24.23 -12.47 -1.32
C GLY A 42 24.68 -11.05 -0.98
N GLY A 43 24.59 -10.64 0.29
CA GLY A 43 24.94 -9.30 0.74
C GLY A 43 23.90 -8.22 0.44
N ALA A 44 22.66 -8.59 0.10
CA ALA A 44 21.59 -7.64 -0.09
C ALA A 44 21.20 -6.94 1.23
N TRP A 45 20.77 -5.69 1.11
CA TRP A 45 20.22 -4.93 2.25
C TRP A 45 18.87 -5.50 2.67
N VAL A 46 18.67 -5.63 3.97
CA VAL A 46 17.39 -5.97 4.58
C VAL A 46 16.94 -4.81 5.45
N THR A 47 15.71 -4.38 5.26
CA THR A 47 15.09 -3.32 6.07
C THR A 47 13.76 -3.81 6.62
N PRO A 48 13.24 -3.20 7.69
CA PRO A 48 11.83 -3.37 8.04
C PRO A 48 10.93 -3.07 6.83
N GLY A 49 9.83 -3.79 6.69
CA GLY A 49 8.86 -3.53 5.63
C GLY A 49 8.31 -2.10 5.72
N LEU A 50 8.14 -1.45 4.58
CA LEU A 50 7.63 -0.09 4.52
C LEU A 50 6.15 -0.04 4.92
N ILE A 51 5.76 1.04 5.58
CA ILE A 51 4.38 1.32 5.98
C ILE A 51 3.90 2.55 5.22
N ASP A 52 2.89 2.37 4.36
CA ASP A 52 2.20 3.50 3.74
C ASP A 52 0.96 3.85 4.58
N CYS A 53 1.07 4.94 5.32
CA CYS A 53 0.07 5.33 6.32
C CYS A 53 -1.04 6.24 5.77
N HIS A 54 -1.09 6.52 4.46
CA HIS A 54 -2.15 7.34 3.89
C HIS A 54 -2.36 7.04 2.40
N THR A 55 -3.32 6.19 2.09
CA THR A 55 -3.70 5.92 0.70
C THR A 55 -5.21 5.97 0.48
N HIS A 56 -5.58 6.16 -0.80
CA HIS A 56 -6.93 5.98 -1.31
C HIS A 56 -6.87 5.05 -2.54
N THR A 57 -6.41 3.81 -2.36
CA THR A 57 -6.16 2.89 -3.48
C THR A 57 -7.43 2.36 -4.14
N VAL A 58 -8.59 2.44 -3.45
CA VAL A 58 -9.88 1.94 -3.96
C VAL A 58 -10.68 3.08 -4.56
N PHE A 59 -10.58 3.23 -5.87
CA PHE A 59 -11.36 4.20 -6.65
C PHE A 59 -11.53 3.73 -8.10
N GLY A 60 -12.58 4.23 -8.75
CA GLY A 60 -12.85 4.02 -10.17
C GLY A 60 -12.27 5.11 -11.06
N GLY A 61 -12.06 4.78 -12.34
CA GLY A 61 -11.55 5.72 -13.32
C GLY A 61 -10.06 6.07 -13.16
N ASN A 62 -9.64 7.06 -13.92
CA ASN A 62 -8.33 7.69 -13.80
C ASN A 62 -8.42 9.17 -14.21
N ARG A 63 -7.40 9.93 -13.91
CA ARG A 63 -7.33 11.37 -14.20
C ARG A 63 -6.14 11.74 -15.08
N SER A 64 -5.66 10.80 -15.89
CA SER A 64 -4.51 11.05 -16.79
C SER A 64 -4.77 12.17 -17.80
N GLY A 65 -5.99 12.24 -18.36
CA GLY A 65 -6.38 13.33 -19.26
C GLY A 65 -6.40 14.71 -18.58
N GLU A 66 -6.79 14.76 -17.29
CA GLU A 66 -6.73 16.01 -16.52
C GLU A 66 -5.28 16.41 -16.24
N PHE A 67 -4.39 15.44 -16.03
CA PHE A 67 -2.97 15.69 -15.87
C PHE A 67 -2.37 16.28 -17.15
N GLU A 68 -2.73 15.73 -18.32
CA GLU A 68 -2.33 16.27 -19.62
C GLU A 68 -2.82 17.71 -19.81
N GLN A 69 -4.09 18.01 -19.52
CA GLN A 69 -4.62 19.36 -19.57
C GLN A 69 -3.85 20.34 -18.70
N ARG A 70 -3.45 19.91 -17.49
CA ARG A 70 -2.61 20.73 -16.60
C ARG A 70 -1.23 21.01 -17.19
N LEU A 71 -0.61 20.05 -17.86
CA LEU A 71 0.65 20.26 -18.58
C LEU A 71 0.49 21.25 -19.73
N GLN A 72 -0.69 21.35 -20.33
CA GLN A 72 -1.04 22.32 -21.37
C GLN A 72 -1.43 23.70 -20.81
N GLY A 73 -1.39 23.88 -19.48
CA GLY A 73 -1.65 25.15 -18.81
C GLY A 73 -3.10 25.37 -18.35
N VAL A 74 -3.99 24.36 -18.50
CA VAL A 74 -5.36 24.45 -18.00
C VAL A 74 -5.35 24.45 -16.48
N SER A 75 -6.02 25.40 -15.87
CA SER A 75 -6.08 25.53 -14.41
C SER A 75 -6.96 24.43 -13.78
N TYR A 76 -6.69 24.15 -12.49
CA TYR A 76 -7.55 23.21 -11.74
C TYR A 76 -9.01 23.68 -11.67
N ALA A 77 -9.24 24.98 -11.58
CA ALA A 77 -10.58 25.54 -11.54
C ALA A 77 -11.37 25.27 -12.84
N GLU A 78 -10.73 25.43 -14.00
CA GLU A 78 -11.34 25.13 -15.30
C GLU A 78 -11.64 23.63 -15.45
N ILE A 79 -10.71 22.74 -15.05
CA ILE A 79 -10.92 21.29 -15.04
C ILE A 79 -12.11 20.93 -14.14
N ALA A 80 -12.17 21.51 -12.95
CA ALA A 80 -13.25 21.26 -12.01
C ALA A 80 -14.60 21.77 -12.55
N ALA A 81 -14.64 22.96 -13.15
CA ALA A 81 -15.83 23.53 -13.78
C ALA A 81 -16.35 22.66 -14.94
N ALA A 82 -15.43 22.01 -15.68
CA ALA A 82 -15.77 21.04 -16.73
C ALA A 82 -16.21 19.66 -16.17
N GLY A 83 -16.36 19.52 -14.85
CA GLY A 83 -16.79 18.29 -14.21
C GLY A 83 -15.67 17.29 -13.93
N GLY A 84 -14.41 17.69 -14.02
CA GLY A 84 -13.23 16.94 -13.61
C GLY A 84 -12.97 16.97 -12.11
N GLY A 85 -11.74 16.73 -11.72
CA GLY A 85 -11.32 16.73 -10.33
C GLY A 85 -11.92 15.56 -9.52
N ILE A 86 -12.17 15.81 -8.25
CA ILE A 86 -12.74 14.80 -7.34
C ILE A 86 -14.09 14.30 -7.82
N ALA A 87 -14.93 15.17 -8.42
CA ALA A 87 -16.25 14.82 -8.91
C ALA A 87 -16.20 13.72 -9.99
N SER A 88 -15.20 13.76 -10.86
CA SER A 88 -14.94 12.71 -11.87
C SER A 88 -14.66 11.37 -11.20
N THR A 89 -13.75 11.35 -10.22
CA THR A 89 -13.39 10.13 -9.47
C THR A 89 -14.61 9.58 -8.71
N VAL A 90 -15.39 10.44 -8.07
CA VAL A 90 -16.60 10.03 -7.33
C VAL A 90 -17.62 9.38 -8.27
N ARG A 91 -17.91 9.99 -9.42
CA ARG A 91 -18.84 9.40 -10.40
C ARG A 91 -18.36 8.03 -10.88
N ALA A 92 -17.08 7.91 -11.24
CA ALA A 92 -16.51 6.66 -11.70
C ALA A 92 -16.51 5.57 -10.61
N THR A 93 -16.24 5.94 -9.36
CA THR A 93 -16.26 5.02 -8.22
C THR A 93 -17.68 4.54 -7.91
N ARG A 94 -18.66 5.43 -7.97
CA ARG A 94 -20.07 5.07 -7.77
C ARG A 94 -20.57 4.13 -8.85
N ALA A 95 -20.20 4.37 -10.11
CA ALA A 95 -20.61 3.57 -11.26
C ALA A 95 -19.93 2.19 -11.32
N ALA A 96 -18.71 2.06 -10.79
CA ALA A 96 -17.95 0.80 -10.83
C ALA A 96 -18.55 -0.25 -9.89
N SER A 97 -18.54 -1.51 -10.33
CA SER A 97 -18.85 -2.66 -9.48
C SER A 97 -17.76 -2.92 -8.44
N GLU A 98 -18.05 -3.73 -7.41
CA GLU A 98 -17.04 -4.15 -6.42
C GLU A 98 -15.88 -4.89 -7.09
N ASP A 99 -16.14 -5.75 -8.09
CA ASP A 99 -15.11 -6.49 -8.80
C ASP A 99 -14.23 -5.57 -9.66
N GLN A 100 -14.79 -4.56 -10.29
CA GLN A 100 -14.01 -3.57 -11.04
C GLN A 100 -13.12 -2.74 -10.11
N LEU A 101 -13.64 -2.31 -8.96
CA LEU A 101 -12.86 -1.60 -7.95
C LEU A 101 -11.76 -2.49 -7.37
N PHE A 102 -12.07 -3.76 -7.08
CA PHE A 102 -11.10 -4.74 -6.59
C PHE A 102 -9.98 -4.93 -7.59
N ALA A 103 -10.27 -5.26 -8.84
CA ALA A 103 -9.26 -5.53 -9.86
C ALA A 103 -8.30 -4.35 -10.07
N SER A 104 -8.83 -3.13 -10.11
CA SER A 104 -8.00 -1.93 -10.26
C SER A 104 -7.16 -1.61 -9.02
N ALA A 105 -7.73 -1.78 -7.83
CA ALA A 105 -7.02 -1.55 -6.57
C ALA A 105 -5.96 -2.63 -6.30
N GLU A 106 -6.23 -3.88 -6.66
CA GLU A 106 -5.27 -4.99 -6.59
C GLU A 106 -3.99 -4.67 -7.36
N GLN A 107 -4.12 -4.14 -8.59
CA GLN A 107 -2.95 -3.75 -9.38
C GLN A 107 -2.14 -2.64 -8.72
N ARG A 108 -2.80 -1.67 -8.09
CA ARG A 108 -2.14 -0.57 -7.35
C ARG A 108 -1.40 -1.11 -6.13
N LEU A 109 -2.04 -1.98 -5.33
CA LEU A 109 -1.41 -2.60 -4.16
C LEU A 109 -0.24 -3.51 -4.53
N LYS A 110 -0.34 -4.27 -5.63
CA LYS A 110 0.78 -5.09 -6.13
C LYS A 110 2.01 -4.23 -6.52
N ARG A 111 1.81 -2.99 -6.95
CA ARG A 111 2.92 -2.05 -7.18
C ARG A 111 3.55 -1.60 -5.86
N LEU A 112 2.74 -1.19 -4.88
CA LEU A 112 3.24 -0.83 -3.55
C LEU A 112 4.01 -1.99 -2.89
N LEU A 113 3.52 -3.23 -3.01
CA LEU A 113 4.24 -4.42 -2.54
C LEU A 113 5.60 -4.60 -3.20
N ARG A 114 5.72 -4.35 -4.50
CA ARG A 114 7.01 -4.40 -5.22
C ARG A 114 7.97 -3.32 -4.77
N ASP A 115 7.45 -2.19 -4.29
CA ASP A 115 8.23 -1.09 -3.71
C ASP A 115 8.59 -1.33 -2.23
N GLY A 116 8.22 -2.50 -1.67
CA GLY A 116 8.57 -2.90 -0.31
C GLY A 116 7.54 -2.52 0.76
N VAL A 117 6.36 -2.05 0.38
CA VAL A 117 5.27 -1.77 1.33
C VAL A 117 4.66 -3.07 1.82
N THR A 118 4.71 -3.33 3.12
CA THR A 118 4.14 -4.52 3.77
C THR A 118 2.88 -4.23 4.59
N THR A 119 2.68 -2.96 4.93
CA THR A 119 1.50 -2.48 5.67
C THR A 119 0.98 -1.22 5.00
N VAL A 120 -0.32 -1.15 4.76
CA VAL A 120 -0.95 0.00 4.09
C VAL A 120 -2.23 0.41 4.80
N GLU A 121 -2.39 1.71 5.04
CA GLU A 121 -3.67 2.29 5.39
C GLU A 121 -4.42 2.66 4.12
N ILE A 122 -5.66 2.18 3.99
CA ILE A 122 -6.54 2.52 2.88
C ILE A 122 -7.79 3.22 3.42
N LYS A 123 -7.93 4.48 3.04
CA LYS A 123 -9.10 5.29 3.38
C LYS A 123 -10.20 5.13 2.32
N SER A 124 -11.45 5.11 2.73
CA SER A 124 -12.57 5.41 1.84
C SER A 124 -12.64 6.91 1.55
N GLY A 125 -13.69 7.41 0.94
CA GLY A 125 -13.88 8.85 0.72
C GLY A 125 -14.13 9.27 -0.74
N TYR A 126 -14.18 8.33 -1.66
CA TYR A 126 -14.62 8.59 -3.04
C TYR A 126 -16.03 8.11 -3.34
N GLY A 127 -16.77 7.67 -2.34
CA GLY A 127 -18.19 7.34 -2.45
C GLY A 127 -19.06 8.56 -2.23
N LEU A 128 -18.84 9.30 -1.15
CA LEU A 128 -19.61 10.45 -0.68
C LEU A 128 -21.10 10.14 -0.49
N ASP A 129 -21.44 8.87 -0.34
CA ASP A 129 -22.73 8.37 0.13
C ASP A 129 -22.51 7.04 0.85
N LEU A 130 -23.43 6.68 1.74
CA LEU A 130 -23.31 5.51 2.59
C LEU A 130 -23.14 4.20 1.80
N ALA A 131 -23.87 4.01 0.73
CA ALA A 131 -23.84 2.78 -0.05
C ALA A 131 -22.48 2.62 -0.75
N SER A 132 -21.97 3.68 -1.35
CA SER A 132 -20.69 3.70 -2.06
C SER A 132 -19.51 3.61 -1.11
N GLU A 133 -19.53 4.30 0.04
CA GLU A 133 -18.47 4.17 1.05
C GLU A 133 -18.41 2.73 1.62
N ARG A 134 -19.56 2.13 1.91
CA ARG A 134 -19.63 0.71 2.33
C ARG A 134 -19.10 -0.23 1.26
N LYS A 135 -19.38 0.03 -0.02
CA LYS A 135 -18.82 -0.71 -1.16
C LYS A 135 -17.30 -0.64 -1.16
N ILE A 136 -16.72 0.56 -1.03
CA ILE A 136 -15.26 0.77 -0.96
C ILE A 136 -14.68 -0.02 0.22
N LEU A 137 -15.25 0.07 1.42
CA LEU A 137 -14.77 -0.64 2.61
C LEU A 137 -14.82 -2.17 2.47
N ARG A 138 -15.83 -2.73 1.77
CA ARG A 138 -15.88 -4.16 1.47
C ARG A 138 -14.74 -4.57 0.54
N VAL A 139 -14.45 -3.76 -0.48
CA VAL A 139 -13.32 -3.99 -1.39
C VAL A 139 -11.99 -3.92 -0.63
N ILE A 140 -11.80 -2.93 0.25
CA ILE A 140 -10.59 -2.81 1.09
C ILE A 140 -10.39 -4.08 1.93
N ARG A 141 -11.45 -4.57 2.58
CA ARG A 141 -11.38 -5.81 3.37
C ARG A 141 -11.00 -7.01 2.52
N ARG A 142 -11.60 -7.14 1.34
CA ARG A 142 -11.30 -8.22 0.38
C ARG A 142 -9.84 -8.20 -0.08
N LEU A 143 -9.27 -7.02 -0.33
CA LEU A 143 -7.85 -6.87 -0.70
C LEU A 143 -6.92 -7.39 0.41
N GLY A 144 -7.18 -7.04 1.66
CA GLY A 144 -6.38 -7.53 2.79
C GLY A 144 -6.53 -9.04 3.06
N ALA A 145 -7.62 -9.67 2.61
CA ALA A 145 -7.80 -11.11 2.74
C ALA A 145 -7.10 -11.92 1.62
N VAL A 146 -6.80 -11.28 0.48
CA VAL A 146 -6.27 -11.96 -0.72
C VAL A 146 -4.79 -11.68 -0.94
N LEU A 147 -4.32 -10.48 -0.60
CA LEU A 147 -2.94 -10.06 -0.86
C LEU A 147 -2.05 -10.21 0.39
N PRO A 148 -0.77 -10.53 0.22
CA PRO A 148 0.18 -10.66 1.33
C PRO A 148 0.61 -9.27 1.83
N VAL A 149 -0.34 -8.47 2.30
CA VAL A 149 -0.14 -7.13 2.84
C VAL A 149 -1.07 -6.89 4.01
N THR A 150 -0.55 -6.30 5.08
CA THR A 150 -1.40 -5.88 6.19
C THR A 150 -2.19 -4.64 5.80
N VAL A 151 -3.51 -4.75 5.71
CA VAL A 151 -4.40 -3.64 5.38
C VAL A 151 -5.06 -3.08 6.63
N ARG A 152 -4.93 -1.77 6.83
CA ARG A 152 -5.70 -1.00 7.82
C ARG A 152 -6.72 -0.14 7.08
N SER A 153 -7.99 -0.31 7.39
CA SER A 153 -9.06 0.46 6.73
C SER A 153 -9.49 1.63 7.58
N THR A 154 -9.63 2.80 6.98
CA THR A 154 -10.19 3.99 7.61
C THR A 154 -11.45 4.42 6.85
N CYS A 155 -12.55 4.54 7.59
CA CYS A 155 -13.79 5.09 7.05
C CYS A 155 -13.72 6.63 7.08
N LEU A 156 -13.71 7.23 5.90
CA LEU A 156 -13.78 8.68 5.73
C LEU A 156 -15.20 9.03 5.28
N ALA A 157 -16.16 8.77 6.15
CA ALA A 157 -17.53 9.18 5.94
C ALA A 157 -17.69 10.63 6.40
N ALA A 158 -17.87 11.55 5.47
CA ALA A 158 -18.26 12.92 5.75
C ALA A 158 -19.79 13.05 5.71
#